data_e4d71f37fc794f2fc23584ebc1aaa647
#
_entry.id   e4d71f37fc794f2fc23584ebc1aaa647
#
_cell.length_a   1.000
_cell.length_b   1.000
_cell.length_c   1.000
_cell.angle_alpha   90.00
_cell.angle_beta   90.00
_cell.angle_gamma   90.00
#
_symmetry.space_group_name_H-M   'P 1'
#
loop_
_entity.id
_entity.type
_entity.pdbx_description
1 polymer ?
#
loop_
_entity_poly.entity_id
_entity_poly.type
_entity_poly.pdbx_seq_one_letter_code
_entity_poly.pdbx_strand_id
1 'polypeptide(L)'
;MTTIAARTIVTARLDLLPLRVEHATEMARVLSDPALHAFTGGAPDTPEELRSRYERMTGGSPDPAVSWLNWVIRLRDEDRLAGTVQATVSPSGGGLTAEIAWVVGTAWQGRGIATEAAQGLAGWLGQQPVQALVAHIHPDHKASAAVAAAAGLSPTDEWQDGEVRWERRLTAR
;
A
#
# COMPACT_ATOMS: atom_id res chain seq x y z
N MET A 1 7.98 22.94 -3.36
CA MET A 1 7.35 21.77 -2.75
C MET A 1 7.39 20.61 -3.74
N THR A 2 7.92 19.47 -3.34
CA THR A 2 8.08 18.33 -4.24
C THR A 2 6.81 17.49 -4.24
N THR A 3 6.15 17.37 -5.40
CA THR A 3 5.01 16.47 -5.56
C THR A 3 5.52 15.16 -6.14
N ILE A 4 5.16 14.04 -5.48
CA ILE A 4 5.52 12.71 -5.93
C ILE A 4 4.29 12.11 -6.62
N ALA A 5 4.50 11.52 -7.79
CA ALA A 5 3.43 10.85 -8.54
C ALA A 5 3.74 9.36 -8.67
N ALA A 6 2.71 8.52 -8.58
CA ALA A 6 2.86 7.10 -8.74
C ALA A 6 3.30 6.75 -10.16
N ARG A 7 4.28 5.86 -10.28
CA ARG A 7 4.76 5.33 -11.56
C ARG A 7 4.74 3.81 -11.50
N THR A 8 4.69 3.16 -12.64
CA THR A 8 4.73 1.70 -12.72
C THR A 8 6.01 1.18 -12.08
N ILE A 9 5.86 0.17 -11.22
CA ILE A 9 6.98 -0.51 -10.57
C ILE A 9 6.95 -1.97 -11.03
N VAL A 10 8.07 -2.43 -11.59
CA VAL A 10 8.18 -3.81 -12.10
C VAL A 10 9.01 -4.63 -11.14
N THR A 11 8.48 -5.79 -10.74
CA THR A 11 9.20 -6.75 -9.91
C THR A 11 9.32 -8.08 -10.65
N ALA A 12 9.86 -9.11 -10.00
CA ALA A 12 10.09 -10.41 -10.64
C ALA A 12 8.82 -10.99 -11.27
N ARG A 13 7.67 -10.90 -10.58
CA ARG A 13 6.39 -11.48 -11.04
C ARG A 13 5.30 -10.46 -11.24
N LEU A 14 5.47 -9.24 -10.73
CA LEU A 14 4.39 -8.27 -10.58
C LEU A 14 4.68 -7.00 -11.37
N ASP A 15 3.59 -6.37 -11.85
CA ASP A 15 3.58 -4.96 -12.21
C ASP A 15 2.72 -4.24 -11.18
N LEU A 16 3.28 -3.25 -10.51
CA LEU A 16 2.50 -2.35 -9.68
C LEU A 16 2.11 -1.19 -10.58
N LEU A 17 0.83 -1.15 -10.95
CA LEU A 17 0.31 -0.17 -11.92
C LEU A 17 -0.36 0.98 -11.16
N PRO A 18 -0.08 2.24 -11.52
CA PRO A 18 -0.80 3.36 -10.93
C PRO A 18 -2.31 3.14 -10.99
N LEU A 19 -2.99 3.40 -9.88
CA LEU A 19 -4.42 3.16 -9.75
C LEU A 19 -5.21 3.98 -10.76
N ARG A 20 -6.21 3.34 -11.38
CA ARG A 20 -7.16 3.98 -12.28
C ARG A 20 -8.58 3.61 -11.86
N VAL A 21 -9.52 4.48 -12.15
CA VAL A 21 -10.94 4.25 -11.80
C VAL A 21 -11.46 2.95 -12.42
N GLU A 22 -11.02 2.62 -13.64
CA GLU A 22 -11.42 1.40 -14.35
C GLU A 22 -11.02 0.12 -13.62
N HIS A 23 -10.03 0.16 -12.75
CA HIS A 23 -9.63 -1.01 -11.95
C HIS A 23 -10.70 -1.44 -10.95
N ALA A 24 -11.68 -0.58 -10.63
CA ALA A 24 -12.66 -0.86 -9.59
C ALA A 24 -13.49 -2.11 -9.85
N THR A 25 -13.86 -2.38 -11.11
CA THR A 25 -14.70 -3.53 -11.44
C THR A 25 -14.01 -4.85 -11.10
N GLU A 26 -12.76 -5.02 -11.51
CA GLU A 26 -11.99 -6.23 -11.20
C GLU A 26 -11.64 -6.27 -9.71
N MET A 27 -11.20 -5.14 -9.14
CA MET A 27 -10.79 -5.08 -7.74
C MET A 27 -11.94 -5.35 -6.77
N ALA A 28 -13.18 -5.00 -7.11
CA ALA A 28 -14.32 -5.33 -6.27
C ALA A 28 -14.46 -6.86 -6.08
N ARG A 29 -14.14 -7.63 -7.11
CA ARG A 29 -14.11 -9.10 -7.02
C ARG A 29 -12.92 -9.59 -6.23
N VAL A 30 -11.74 -9.01 -6.47
CA VAL A 30 -10.49 -9.38 -5.79
C VAL A 30 -10.61 -9.19 -4.28
N LEU A 31 -11.27 -8.11 -3.85
CA LEU A 31 -11.39 -7.71 -2.45
C LEU A 31 -12.74 -8.11 -1.82
N SER A 32 -13.46 -9.05 -2.41
CA SER A 32 -14.83 -9.38 -2.01
C SER A 32 -14.93 -10.23 -0.75
N ASP A 33 -13.83 -10.81 -0.26
CA ASP A 33 -13.86 -11.66 0.94
C ASP A 33 -13.95 -10.79 2.21
N PRO A 34 -15.02 -10.95 3.03
CA PRO A 34 -15.14 -10.21 4.28
C PRO A 34 -13.97 -10.41 5.24
N ALA A 35 -13.25 -11.53 5.15
CA ALA A 35 -12.09 -11.81 6.00
C ALA A 35 -10.98 -10.76 5.83
N LEU A 36 -10.91 -10.07 4.69
CA LEU A 36 -9.94 -9.00 4.45
C LEU A 36 -10.16 -7.79 5.36
N HIS A 37 -11.32 -7.68 5.99
CA HIS A 37 -11.67 -6.58 6.88
C HIS A 37 -11.56 -6.95 8.37
N ALA A 38 -11.04 -8.14 8.69
CA ALA A 38 -10.97 -8.65 10.07
C ALA A 38 -10.19 -7.73 11.01
N PHE A 39 -9.15 -7.05 10.53
CA PHE A 39 -8.30 -6.17 11.35
C PHE A 39 -8.57 -4.69 11.13
N THR A 40 -9.24 -4.32 10.05
CA THR A 40 -9.48 -2.91 9.69
C THR A 40 -10.93 -2.49 9.92
N GLY A 41 -11.84 -3.46 10.05
CA GLY A 41 -13.27 -3.20 10.17
C GLY A 41 -13.94 -2.90 8.84
N GLY A 42 -15.26 -2.77 8.86
CA GLY A 42 -16.04 -2.51 7.67
C GLY A 42 -16.40 -3.77 6.89
N ALA A 43 -16.84 -3.58 5.67
CA ALA A 43 -17.28 -4.64 4.76
C ALA A 43 -16.74 -4.38 3.35
N PRO A 44 -16.71 -5.43 2.48
CA PRO A 44 -16.30 -5.23 1.10
C PRO A 44 -17.17 -4.18 0.38
N ASP A 45 -16.53 -3.34 -0.42
CA ASP A 45 -17.25 -2.37 -1.25
C ASP A 45 -17.92 -3.06 -2.44
N THR A 46 -19.09 -2.56 -2.82
CA THR A 46 -19.68 -2.91 -4.13
C THR A 46 -18.81 -2.31 -5.24
N PRO A 47 -18.96 -2.78 -6.51
CA PRO A 47 -18.22 -2.15 -7.62
C PRO A 47 -18.46 -0.64 -7.72
N GLU A 48 -19.68 -0.17 -7.49
CA GLU A 48 -20.03 1.26 -7.54
C GLU A 48 -19.39 2.04 -6.40
N GLU A 49 -19.41 1.49 -5.19
CA GLU A 49 -18.76 2.11 -4.02
C GLU A 49 -17.25 2.20 -4.22
N LEU A 50 -16.65 1.14 -4.74
CA LEU A 50 -15.21 1.10 -4.99
C LEU A 50 -14.82 2.08 -6.09
N ARG A 51 -15.63 2.18 -7.16
CA ARG A 51 -15.41 3.15 -8.22
C ARG A 51 -15.41 4.58 -7.66
N SER A 52 -16.40 4.92 -6.84
CA SER A 52 -16.47 6.24 -6.19
C SER A 52 -15.26 6.49 -5.31
N ARG A 53 -14.80 5.48 -4.58
CA ARG A 53 -13.59 5.58 -3.75
C ARG A 53 -12.35 5.85 -4.63
N TYR A 54 -12.21 5.13 -5.75
CA TYR A 54 -11.08 5.31 -6.65
C TYR A 54 -11.10 6.66 -7.35
N GLU A 55 -12.29 7.21 -7.64
CA GLU A 55 -12.40 8.57 -8.15
C GLU A 55 -11.82 9.58 -7.17
N ARG A 56 -12.12 9.42 -5.88
CA ARG A 56 -11.55 10.31 -4.83
C ARG A 56 -10.04 10.12 -4.70
N MET A 57 -9.58 8.86 -4.69
CA MET A 57 -8.16 8.55 -4.50
C MET A 57 -7.31 9.07 -5.66
N THR A 58 -7.79 8.93 -6.90
CA THR A 58 -7.06 9.39 -8.09
C THR A 58 -7.16 10.88 -8.31
N GLY A 59 -8.11 11.55 -7.66
CA GLY A 59 -8.22 13.00 -7.68
C GLY A 59 -7.12 13.74 -6.91
N GLY A 60 -6.37 13.00 -6.11
CA GLY A 60 -5.27 13.56 -5.32
C GLY A 60 -5.71 14.08 -3.96
N SER A 61 -4.71 14.32 -3.11
CA SER A 61 -4.93 14.81 -1.75
C SER A 61 -5.46 16.26 -1.78
N PRO A 62 -6.43 16.59 -0.90
CA PRO A 62 -6.85 17.99 -0.74
C PRO A 62 -5.76 18.87 -0.14
N ASP A 63 -4.77 18.28 0.55
CA ASP A 63 -3.62 18.99 1.08
C ASP A 63 -2.47 18.91 0.07
N PRO A 64 -1.99 20.05 -0.47
CA PRO A 64 -0.91 20.04 -1.47
C PRO A 64 0.44 19.55 -0.92
N ALA A 65 0.61 19.52 0.41
CA ALA A 65 1.83 18.99 1.03
C ALA A 65 1.82 17.47 1.12
N VAL A 66 0.67 16.82 0.87
CA VAL A 66 0.49 15.38 1.00
C VAL A 66 0.28 14.75 -0.39
N SER A 67 1.02 13.68 -0.68
CA SER A 67 0.84 12.93 -1.93
C SER A 67 0.18 11.59 -1.63
N TRP A 68 -0.91 11.30 -2.33
CA TRP A 68 -1.58 10.00 -2.28
C TRP A 68 -1.12 9.17 -3.48
N LEU A 69 -0.38 8.09 -3.19
CA LEU A 69 0.16 7.21 -4.21
C LEU A 69 -0.51 5.84 -4.07
N ASN A 70 -1.15 5.38 -5.14
CA ASN A 70 -1.90 4.14 -5.11
C ASN A 70 -1.58 3.30 -6.34
N TRP A 71 -1.44 1.99 -6.15
CA TRP A 71 -1.18 1.03 -7.22
C TRP A 71 -2.09 -0.18 -7.07
N VAL A 72 -2.46 -0.79 -8.18
CA VAL A 72 -2.97 -2.15 -8.20
C VAL A 72 -1.81 -3.10 -8.49
N ILE A 73 -1.88 -4.30 -7.93
CA ILE A 73 -0.89 -5.35 -8.14
C ILE A 73 -1.37 -6.25 -9.27
N ARG A 74 -0.63 -6.27 -10.38
CA ARG A 74 -0.94 -7.19 -11.50
C ARG A 74 0.05 -8.33 -11.47
N LEU A 75 -0.47 -9.56 -11.42
CA LEU A 75 0.35 -10.78 -11.54
C LEU A 75 0.49 -11.08 -13.04
N ARG A 76 1.72 -10.94 -13.58
CA ARG A 76 1.93 -11.02 -15.03
C ARG A 76 1.54 -12.35 -15.63
N ASP A 77 1.92 -13.47 -14.98
CA ASP A 77 1.66 -14.81 -15.51
C ASP A 77 0.18 -15.10 -15.71
N GLU A 78 -0.69 -14.53 -14.88
CA GLU A 78 -2.12 -14.78 -14.93
C GLU A 78 -2.89 -13.62 -15.59
N ASP A 79 -2.22 -12.49 -15.82
CA ASP A 79 -2.84 -11.25 -16.30
C ASP A 79 -4.06 -10.88 -15.46
N ARG A 80 -3.89 -10.91 -14.13
CA ARG A 80 -4.95 -10.61 -13.18
C ARG A 80 -4.47 -9.66 -12.11
N LEU A 81 -5.39 -8.82 -11.63
CA LEU A 81 -5.14 -8.01 -10.46
C LEU A 81 -5.29 -8.89 -9.22
N ALA A 82 -4.35 -8.72 -8.28
CA ALA A 82 -4.29 -9.55 -7.07
C ALA A 82 -4.44 -8.75 -5.79
N GLY A 83 -4.30 -7.43 -5.85
CA GLY A 83 -4.37 -6.60 -4.65
C GLY A 83 -3.99 -5.15 -4.91
N THR A 84 -3.69 -4.44 -3.84
CA THR A 84 -3.27 -3.03 -3.90
C THR A 84 -2.09 -2.78 -2.97
N VAL A 85 -1.29 -1.78 -3.31
CA VAL A 85 -0.35 -1.13 -2.37
C VAL A 85 -0.55 0.37 -2.45
N GLN A 86 -0.26 1.06 -1.36
CA GLN A 86 -0.39 2.52 -1.32
C GLN A 86 0.69 3.14 -0.46
N ALA A 87 0.98 4.40 -0.73
CA ALA A 87 1.86 5.23 0.07
C ALA A 87 1.22 6.60 0.22
N THR A 88 1.11 7.06 1.46
CA THR A 88 0.72 8.43 1.77
C THR A 88 2.00 9.15 2.19
N VAL A 89 2.44 10.11 1.40
CA VAL A 89 3.69 10.83 1.65
C VAL A 89 3.37 12.19 2.21
N SER A 90 3.87 12.48 3.39
CA SER A 90 3.57 13.73 4.10
C SER A 90 4.80 14.27 4.82
N PRO A 91 4.86 15.59 5.10
CA PRO A 91 5.95 16.19 5.86
C PRO A 91 5.98 15.65 7.30
N SER A 92 7.19 15.33 7.78
CA SER A 92 7.40 14.87 9.14
C SER A 92 8.87 15.06 9.52
N GLY A 93 9.13 15.71 10.63
CA GLY A 93 10.48 15.86 11.17
C GLY A 93 11.49 16.54 10.24
N GLY A 94 11.06 17.50 9.43
CA GLY A 94 11.92 18.24 8.52
C GLY A 94 12.15 17.56 7.18
N GLY A 95 11.52 16.43 6.93
CA GLY A 95 11.57 15.70 5.65
C GLY A 95 10.21 15.12 5.29
N LEU A 96 10.20 14.13 4.39
CA LEU A 96 8.98 13.44 3.99
C LEU A 96 8.98 12.01 4.53
N THR A 97 7.83 11.58 5.04
CA THR A 97 7.59 10.21 5.50
C THR A 97 6.52 9.57 4.64
N ALA A 98 6.73 8.33 4.21
CA ALA A 98 5.74 7.56 3.47
C ALA A 98 5.11 6.52 4.39
N GLU A 99 3.81 6.65 4.62
CA GLU A 99 3.05 5.60 5.29
C GLU A 99 2.55 4.63 4.23
N ILE A 100 2.96 3.36 4.33
CA ILE A 100 2.67 2.34 3.33
C ILE A 100 1.66 1.32 3.85
N ALA A 101 0.86 0.78 2.93
CA ALA A 101 -0.12 -0.25 3.24
C ALA A 101 -0.28 -1.17 2.04
N TRP A 102 -0.73 -2.40 2.29
CA TRP A 102 -0.93 -3.42 1.26
C TRP A 102 -2.13 -4.30 1.59
N VAL A 103 -2.81 -4.77 0.56
CA VAL A 103 -3.87 -5.77 0.66
C VAL A 103 -3.74 -6.71 -0.53
N VAL A 104 -3.78 -8.02 -0.27
CA VAL A 104 -3.82 -9.05 -1.32
C VAL A 104 -5.10 -9.85 -1.18
N GLY A 105 -5.81 -10.02 -2.28
CA GLY A 105 -7.05 -10.79 -2.30
C GLY A 105 -6.83 -12.22 -1.82
N THR A 106 -7.83 -12.79 -1.14
CA THR A 106 -7.73 -14.10 -0.50
C THR A 106 -7.24 -15.20 -1.43
N ALA A 107 -7.69 -15.19 -2.70
CA ALA A 107 -7.31 -16.19 -3.69
C ALA A 107 -5.81 -16.18 -4.01
N TRP A 108 -5.10 -15.10 -3.74
CA TRP A 108 -3.67 -14.93 -4.05
C TRP A 108 -2.78 -14.92 -2.81
N GLN A 109 -3.34 -15.10 -1.62
CA GLN A 109 -2.56 -15.14 -0.38
C GLN A 109 -1.73 -16.41 -0.28
N GLY A 110 -0.64 -16.35 0.50
CA GLY A 110 0.25 -17.49 0.68
C GLY A 110 1.22 -17.73 -0.48
N ARG A 111 1.35 -16.79 -1.41
CA ARG A 111 2.19 -16.92 -2.60
C ARG A 111 3.36 -15.92 -2.62
N GLY A 112 3.56 -15.17 -1.54
CA GLY A 112 4.62 -14.17 -1.45
C GLY A 112 4.34 -12.87 -2.21
N ILE A 113 3.12 -12.66 -2.69
CA ILE A 113 2.77 -11.49 -3.51
C ILE A 113 2.85 -10.19 -2.70
N ALA A 114 2.28 -10.19 -1.48
CA ALA A 114 2.31 -8.99 -0.64
C ALA A 114 3.75 -8.60 -0.28
N THR A 115 4.59 -9.58 0.03
CA THR A 115 6.01 -9.35 0.34
C THR A 115 6.75 -8.77 -0.86
N GLU A 116 6.57 -9.35 -2.04
CA GLU A 116 7.21 -8.87 -3.26
C GLU A 116 6.75 -7.45 -3.61
N ALA A 117 5.45 -7.18 -3.49
CA ALA A 117 4.88 -5.86 -3.75
C ALA A 117 5.40 -4.81 -2.77
N ALA A 118 5.41 -5.13 -1.47
CA ALA A 118 5.91 -4.21 -0.44
C ALA A 118 7.40 -3.91 -0.62
N GLN A 119 8.20 -4.93 -0.95
CA GLN A 119 9.62 -4.74 -1.24
C GLN A 119 9.84 -3.87 -2.47
N GLY A 120 9.06 -4.08 -3.53
CA GLY A 120 9.13 -3.26 -4.73
C GLY A 120 8.77 -1.81 -4.45
N LEU A 121 7.71 -1.58 -3.68
CA LEU A 121 7.29 -0.24 -3.27
C LEU A 121 8.37 0.43 -2.41
N ALA A 122 8.92 -0.29 -1.43
CA ALA A 122 9.98 0.25 -0.56
C ALA A 122 11.21 0.64 -1.37
N GLY A 123 11.62 -0.18 -2.34
CA GLY A 123 12.75 0.13 -3.22
C GLY A 123 12.50 1.38 -4.05
N TRP A 124 11.31 1.51 -4.61
CA TRP A 124 10.94 2.68 -5.40
C TRP A 124 10.89 3.95 -4.54
N LEU A 125 10.31 3.87 -3.34
CA LEU A 125 10.26 5.00 -2.40
C LEU A 125 11.67 5.42 -1.96
N GLY A 126 12.60 4.48 -1.88
CA GLY A 126 14.00 4.79 -1.58
C GLY A 126 14.68 5.65 -2.64
N GLN A 127 14.11 5.76 -3.84
CA GLN A 127 14.59 6.61 -4.91
C GLN A 127 13.90 7.98 -4.92
N GLN A 128 12.93 8.18 -4.03
CA GLN A 128 12.19 9.43 -3.89
C GLN A 128 12.76 10.24 -2.73
N PRO A 129 12.43 11.54 -2.60
CA PRO A 129 12.91 12.35 -1.48
C PRO A 129 12.16 12.05 -0.18
N VAL A 130 12.18 10.79 0.23
CA VAL A 130 11.50 10.27 1.43
C VAL A 130 12.56 9.79 2.41
N GLN A 131 12.44 10.19 3.67
CA GLN A 131 13.43 9.85 4.70
C GLN A 131 13.05 8.63 5.53
N ALA A 132 11.78 8.24 5.56
CA ALA A 132 11.34 7.11 6.36
C ALA A 132 10.10 6.45 5.75
N LEU A 133 9.99 5.13 5.95
CA LEU A 133 8.80 4.35 5.65
C LEU A 133 8.14 4.00 6.99
N VAL A 134 6.81 4.07 7.02
CA VAL A 134 6.01 3.77 8.20
C VAL A 134 4.85 2.86 7.80
N ALA A 135 4.48 1.92 8.65
CA ALA A 135 3.26 1.14 8.49
C ALA A 135 2.62 0.96 9.86
N HIS A 136 1.29 0.95 9.90
CA HIS A 136 0.53 0.69 11.12
C HIS A 136 -0.12 -0.68 11.01
N ILE A 137 0.17 -1.58 11.93
CA ILE A 137 -0.22 -2.99 11.84
C ILE A 137 -0.84 -3.44 13.15
N HIS A 138 -2.02 -4.07 13.06
CA HIS A 138 -2.66 -4.68 14.22
C HIS A 138 -1.72 -5.74 14.82
N PRO A 139 -1.54 -5.79 16.15
CA PRO A 139 -0.58 -6.70 16.78
C PRO A 139 -0.87 -8.18 16.51
N ASP A 140 -2.11 -8.55 16.22
CA ASP A 140 -2.49 -9.92 15.90
C ASP A 140 -2.36 -10.26 14.41
N HIS A 141 -2.12 -9.27 13.55
CA HIS A 141 -2.01 -9.48 12.10
C HIS A 141 -0.59 -9.91 11.74
N LYS A 142 -0.28 -11.16 12.01
CA LYS A 142 1.07 -11.72 11.85
C LYS A 142 1.54 -11.72 10.40
N ALA A 143 0.63 -11.93 9.46
CA ALA A 143 0.97 -11.92 8.04
C ALA A 143 1.48 -10.55 7.59
N SER A 144 0.80 -9.46 7.98
CA SER A 144 1.26 -8.11 7.67
C SER A 144 2.56 -7.76 8.37
N ALA A 145 2.75 -8.22 9.61
CA ALA A 145 4.01 -8.02 10.34
C ALA A 145 5.17 -8.68 9.60
N ALA A 146 4.97 -9.89 9.07
CA ALA A 146 6.00 -10.57 8.28
C ALA A 146 6.33 -9.82 6.99
N VAL A 147 5.33 -9.26 6.32
CA VAL A 147 5.52 -8.43 5.11
C VAL A 147 6.33 -7.17 5.45
N ALA A 148 5.97 -6.49 6.54
CA ALA A 148 6.68 -5.29 6.98
C ALA A 148 8.14 -5.59 7.28
N ALA A 149 8.41 -6.68 8.01
CA ALA A 149 9.77 -7.12 8.33
C ALA A 149 10.57 -7.42 7.05
N ALA A 150 9.95 -8.10 6.08
CA ALA A 150 10.60 -8.41 4.80
C ALA A 150 10.90 -7.14 3.99
N ALA A 151 10.11 -6.08 4.15
CA ALA A 151 10.35 -4.78 3.52
C ALA A 151 11.35 -3.91 4.29
N GLY A 152 11.89 -4.43 5.39
CA GLY A 152 12.93 -3.77 6.16
C GLY A 152 12.43 -2.90 7.31
N LEU A 153 11.13 -2.93 7.61
CA LEU A 153 10.59 -2.18 8.74
C LEU A 153 10.75 -2.98 10.04
N SER A 154 10.79 -2.26 11.16
CA SER A 154 10.85 -2.84 12.50
C SER A 154 9.76 -2.22 13.37
N PRO A 155 9.16 -2.99 14.30
CA PRO A 155 8.16 -2.44 15.20
C PRO A 155 8.77 -1.44 16.17
N THR A 156 7.99 -0.44 16.54
CA THR A 156 8.37 0.59 17.52
C THR A 156 7.46 0.48 18.74
N ASP A 157 7.70 1.33 19.75
CA ASP A 157 6.85 1.42 20.94
C ASP A 157 5.64 2.32 20.74
N GLU A 158 5.48 2.88 19.54
CA GLU A 158 4.39 3.81 19.26
C GLU A 158 3.16 3.07 18.75
N TRP A 159 2.00 3.55 19.19
CA TRP A 159 0.70 2.97 18.84
C TRP A 159 -0.21 4.06 18.27
N GLN A 160 -1.07 3.67 17.32
CA GLN A 160 -2.09 4.54 16.76
C GLN A 160 -3.34 3.71 16.48
N ASP A 161 -4.46 4.08 17.08
CA ASP A 161 -5.76 3.43 16.87
C ASP A 161 -5.72 1.90 17.04
N GLY A 162 -4.97 1.42 18.04
CA GLY A 162 -4.83 0.00 18.33
C GLY A 162 -3.83 -0.74 17.45
N GLU A 163 -3.11 -0.03 16.59
CA GLU A 163 -2.09 -0.61 15.72
C GLU A 163 -0.69 -0.18 16.15
N VAL A 164 0.27 -1.09 16.00
CA VAL A 164 1.68 -0.82 16.26
C VAL A 164 2.28 -0.10 15.07
N ARG A 165 3.04 0.94 15.32
CA ARG A 165 3.82 1.64 14.29
C ARG A 165 5.09 0.88 14.00
N TRP A 166 5.30 0.54 12.73
CA TRP A 166 6.53 -0.02 12.19
C TRP A 166 7.26 1.06 11.41
N GLU A 167 8.59 1.06 11.43
CA GLU A 167 9.37 2.11 10.79
C GLU A 167 10.66 1.57 10.18
N ARG A 168 11.06 2.17 9.06
CA ARG A 168 12.37 1.99 8.44
C ARG A 168 12.91 3.35 8.05
N ARG A 169 14.09 3.71 8.55
CA ARG A 169 14.81 4.89 8.08
C ARG A 169 15.47 4.60 6.77
N LEU A 170 15.34 5.52 5.81
CA LEU A 170 16.01 5.43 4.53
C LEU A 170 17.31 6.21 4.58
N THR A 171 18.35 5.66 3.94
CA THR A 171 19.66 6.31 3.93
C THR A 171 19.57 7.59 3.11
N ALA A 172 20.07 8.71 3.67
CA ALA A 172 20.18 9.96 2.94
C ALA A 172 21.16 9.79 1.79
N ARG A 173 20.83 10.37 0.65
CA ARG A 173 21.72 10.39 -0.54
C ARG A 173 22.37 11.75 -0.69
#